data_3207195b0bbea34cc6f0cf54fa6ecc89
#
_entry.id   3207195b0bbea34cc6f0cf54fa6ecc89
#
_cell.length_a   1.000
_cell.length_b   1.000
_cell.length_c   1.000
_cell.angle_alpha   90.00
_cell.angle_beta   90.00
_cell.angle_gamma   90.00
#
_symmetry.space_group_name_H-M   'P 1'
#
loop_
_entity.id
_entity.type
_entity.pdbx_description
1 polymer ?
#
loop_
_entity_poly.entity_id
_entity_poly.type
_entity_poly.pdbx_seq_one_letter_code
_entity_poly.pdbx_strand_id
1 'polypeptide(L)'
;MTVFARHRDELERHETMMGESGGRLAVALDLLTDALAMVGQHGVYCQNARLPGRPPLDIATVLEQIADAKELLQSVIELDRSRRTP
;
A
#
# COMPACT_ATOMS: atom_id res chain seq x y z
N MET A 1 -15.95 3.24 -3.97
CA MET A 1 -14.79 3.80 -4.70
C MET A 1 -13.73 2.73 -4.88
N THR A 2 -13.21 2.59 -6.08
CA THR A 2 -12.18 1.58 -6.36
C THR A 2 -10.82 2.03 -5.86
N VAL A 3 -9.89 1.07 -5.71
CA VAL A 3 -8.51 1.36 -5.36
C VAL A 3 -7.86 2.30 -6.39
N PHE A 4 -8.20 2.15 -7.65
CA PHE A 4 -7.68 3.00 -8.73
C PHE A 4 -8.12 4.47 -8.59
N ALA A 5 -9.35 4.68 -8.18
CA ALA A 5 -9.86 6.03 -7.95
C ALA A 5 -9.22 6.68 -6.70
N ARG A 6 -9.05 5.90 -5.63
CA ARG A 6 -8.43 6.40 -4.40
C ARG A 6 -6.98 6.83 -4.57
N HIS A 7 -6.24 6.14 -5.43
CA HIS A 7 -4.80 6.37 -5.64
C HIS A 7 -4.47 6.90 -7.03
N ARG A 8 -5.45 7.54 -7.66
CA ARG A 8 -5.37 7.96 -9.06
C ARG A 8 -4.13 8.80 -9.38
N ASP A 9 -3.87 9.85 -8.61
CA ASP A 9 -2.78 10.78 -8.89
C ASP A 9 -1.42 10.10 -8.76
N GLU A 10 -1.25 9.27 -7.73
CA GLU A 10 -0.01 8.54 -7.54
C GLU A 10 0.20 7.50 -8.63
N LEU A 11 -0.87 6.79 -9.01
CA LEU A 11 -0.81 5.82 -10.09
C LEU A 11 -0.42 6.47 -11.41
N GLU A 12 -1.04 7.58 -11.78
CA GLU A 12 -0.71 8.30 -13.01
C GLU A 12 0.74 8.73 -13.04
N ARG A 13 1.25 9.27 -11.93
CA ARG A 13 2.63 9.73 -11.83
C ARG A 13 3.62 8.58 -12.02
N HIS A 14 3.40 7.47 -11.33
CA HIS A 14 4.29 6.31 -11.43
C HIS A 14 4.17 5.58 -12.76
N GLU A 15 2.96 5.48 -13.30
CA GLU A 15 2.72 4.85 -14.60
C GLU A 15 3.41 5.59 -15.73
N THR A 16 3.46 6.91 -15.66
CA THR A 16 4.16 7.74 -16.64
C THR A 16 5.64 7.38 -16.70
N MET A 17 6.26 7.06 -15.56
CA MET A 17 7.68 6.76 -15.48
C MET A 17 7.99 5.29 -15.71
N MET A 18 7.14 4.40 -15.26
CA MET A 18 7.43 2.96 -15.13
C MET A 18 6.51 2.06 -15.94
N GLY A 19 5.53 2.62 -16.62
CA GLY A 19 4.50 1.85 -17.30
C GLY A 19 3.39 1.43 -16.34
N GLU A 20 2.37 0.80 -16.88
CA GLU A 20 1.15 0.47 -16.12
C GLU A 20 1.42 -0.50 -14.98
N SER A 21 2.08 -1.62 -15.26
CA SER A 21 2.40 -2.61 -14.21
C SER A 21 3.39 -2.05 -13.20
N GLY A 22 4.44 -1.40 -13.66
CA GLY A 22 5.44 -0.79 -12.78
C GLY A 22 4.86 0.26 -11.87
N GLY A 23 3.95 1.09 -12.38
CA GLY A 23 3.26 2.10 -11.59
C GLY A 23 2.42 1.51 -10.49
N ARG A 24 1.66 0.47 -10.79
CA ARG A 24 0.84 -0.23 -9.81
C ARG A 24 1.69 -0.90 -8.72
N LEU A 25 2.81 -1.51 -9.11
CA LEU A 25 3.75 -2.11 -8.16
C LEU A 25 4.37 -1.04 -7.25
N ALA A 26 4.75 0.11 -7.79
CA ALA A 26 5.33 1.19 -7.02
C ALA A 26 4.36 1.73 -5.96
N VAL A 27 3.10 1.95 -6.34
CA VAL A 27 2.07 2.42 -5.38
C VAL A 27 1.80 1.36 -4.33
N ALA A 28 1.70 0.09 -4.72
CA ALA A 28 1.51 -1.01 -3.76
C ALA A 28 2.66 -1.08 -2.77
N LEU A 29 3.90 -0.93 -3.24
CA LEU A 29 5.08 -0.93 -2.38
C LEU A 29 5.05 0.24 -1.39
N ASP A 30 4.66 1.43 -1.85
CA ASP A 30 4.55 2.59 -0.97
C ASP A 30 3.51 2.37 0.12
N LEU A 31 2.36 1.81 -0.23
CA LEU A 31 1.30 1.51 0.74
C LEU A 31 1.78 0.49 1.80
N LEU A 32 2.47 -0.56 1.36
CA LEU A 32 3.02 -1.56 2.27
C LEU A 32 4.12 -0.98 3.15
N THR A 33 4.96 -0.12 2.60
CA THR A 33 6.02 0.55 3.34
C THR A 33 5.44 1.44 4.44
N ASP A 34 4.40 2.21 4.12
CA ASP A 34 3.71 3.06 5.09
C ASP A 34 3.05 2.22 6.20
N ALA A 35 2.37 1.15 5.83
CA ALA A 35 1.74 0.25 6.79
C ALA A 35 2.77 -0.39 7.73
N LEU A 36 3.87 -0.84 7.16
CA LEU A 36 4.97 -1.43 7.94
C LEU A 36 5.59 -0.41 8.88
N ALA A 37 5.78 0.82 8.43
CA ALA A 37 6.32 1.89 9.27
C ALA A 37 5.39 2.20 10.45
N MET A 38 4.09 2.26 10.23
CA MET A 38 3.11 2.49 11.28
C MET A 38 3.16 1.40 12.34
N VAL A 39 3.19 0.13 11.91
CA VAL A 39 3.26 -1.02 12.82
C VAL A 39 4.59 -1.03 13.56
N GLY A 40 5.69 -0.78 12.86
CA GLY A 40 7.02 -0.76 13.44
C GLY A 40 7.19 0.33 14.49
N GLN A 41 6.73 1.55 14.19
CA GLN A 41 6.77 2.66 15.13
C GLN A 41 5.93 2.37 16.37
N HIS A 42 4.74 1.79 16.18
CA HIS A 42 3.89 1.41 17.31
C HIS A 42 4.56 0.34 18.18
N GLY A 43 5.20 -0.65 17.54
CA GLY A 43 5.93 -1.70 18.25
C GLY A 43 7.07 -1.15 19.12
N VAL A 44 7.88 -0.26 18.55
CA VAL A 44 8.96 0.41 19.29
C VAL A 44 8.39 1.24 20.45
N TYR A 45 7.32 1.96 20.19
CA TYR A 45 6.65 2.76 21.21
C TYR A 45 6.14 1.88 22.35
N CYS A 46 5.58 0.72 22.03
CA CYS A 46 5.11 -0.24 23.04
C CYS A 46 6.24 -0.82 23.90
N GLN A 47 7.40 -1.07 23.30
CA GLN A 47 8.57 -1.55 24.03
C GLN A 47 9.10 -0.52 25.03
N ASN A 48 8.96 0.75 24.68
CA ASN A 48 9.38 1.86 25.54
C ASN A 48 8.24 2.38 26.41
N ALA A 49 7.29 1.54 26.73
CA ALA A 49 5.93 1.86 27.18
C ALA A 49 5.79 2.34 28.61
N ARG A 50 6.72 3.08 29.13
CA ARG A 50 6.56 3.75 30.42
C ARG A 50 5.90 5.11 30.28
N LEU A 51 5.59 5.51 29.03
CA LEU A 51 4.98 6.81 28.78
C LEU A 51 3.46 6.67 28.79
N PRO A 52 2.75 7.37 29.71
CA PRO A 52 1.30 7.39 29.68
C PRO A 52 0.81 8.16 28.45
N GLY A 53 -0.37 7.84 27.96
CA GLY A 53 -1.00 8.58 26.86
C GLY A 53 -0.58 8.18 25.48
N ARG A 54 -0.12 6.95 25.29
CA ARG A 54 0.20 6.42 23.96
C ARG A 54 -0.99 6.46 23.01
N PRO A 55 -0.81 6.99 21.78
CA PRO A 55 -1.87 6.83 20.81
C PRO A 55 -2.02 5.34 20.43
N PRO A 56 -3.24 4.82 20.30
CA PRO A 56 -3.43 3.46 19.80
C PRO A 56 -2.95 3.37 18.34
N LEU A 57 -2.53 2.17 17.93
CA LEU A 57 -2.28 1.91 16.52
C LEU A 57 -3.58 2.05 15.74
N ASP A 58 -3.55 2.81 14.65
CA ASP A 58 -4.68 2.93 13.76
C ASP A 58 -4.76 1.67 12.87
N ILE A 59 -5.33 0.62 13.41
CA ILE A 59 -5.48 -0.67 12.75
C ILE A 59 -6.30 -0.52 11.47
N ALA A 60 -7.34 0.30 11.49
CA ALA A 60 -8.20 0.50 10.31
C ALA A 60 -7.40 1.03 9.13
N THR A 61 -6.58 2.06 9.35
CA THR A 61 -5.73 2.61 8.28
C THR A 61 -4.71 1.60 7.79
N VAL A 62 -4.06 0.87 8.69
CA VAL A 62 -3.08 -0.16 8.31
C VAL A 62 -3.73 -1.24 7.45
N LEU A 63 -4.88 -1.75 7.86
CA LEU A 63 -5.59 -2.78 7.10
C LEU A 63 -6.07 -2.28 5.75
N GLU A 64 -6.52 -1.03 5.67
CA GLU A 64 -6.94 -0.42 4.41
C GLU A 64 -5.76 -0.29 3.43
N GLN A 65 -4.60 0.15 3.91
CA GLN A 65 -3.39 0.25 3.09
C GLN A 65 -2.95 -1.13 2.57
N ILE A 66 -2.98 -2.14 3.42
CA ILE A 66 -2.62 -3.50 3.03
C ILE A 66 -3.62 -4.06 2.02
N ALA A 67 -4.91 -3.84 2.24
CA ALA A 67 -5.96 -4.29 1.32
C ALA A 67 -5.83 -3.61 -0.05
N ASP A 68 -5.57 -2.31 -0.08
CA ASP A 68 -5.37 -1.58 -1.33
C ASP A 68 -4.12 -2.07 -2.07
N ALA A 69 -3.02 -2.31 -1.35
CA ALA A 69 -1.80 -2.87 -1.94
C ALA A 69 -2.08 -4.24 -2.55
N LYS A 70 -2.82 -5.09 -1.85
CA LYS A 70 -3.20 -6.42 -2.33
C LYS A 70 -4.00 -6.34 -3.63
N GLU A 71 -4.99 -5.44 -3.70
CA GLU A 71 -5.78 -5.26 -4.92
C GLU A 71 -4.92 -4.80 -6.09
N LEU A 72 -3.99 -3.87 -5.86
CA LEU A 72 -3.08 -3.43 -6.90
C LEU A 72 -2.17 -4.57 -7.39
N LEU A 73 -1.63 -5.36 -6.48
CA LEU A 73 -0.81 -6.51 -6.83
C LEU A 73 -1.60 -7.56 -7.62
N GLN A 74 -2.83 -7.84 -7.22
CA GLN A 74 -3.71 -8.73 -7.97
C GLN A 74 -3.98 -8.21 -9.37
N SER A 75 -4.17 -6.90 -9.52
CA SER A 75 -4.40 -6.28 -10.83
C SER A 75 -3.18 -6.42 -11.73
N VAL A 76 -1.97 -6.37 -11.18
CA VAL A 76 -0.73 -6.57 -11.96
C VAL A 76 -0.65 -8.01 -12.45
N ILE A 77 -0.98 -8.97 -11.60
CA ILE A 77 -1.00 -10.40 -11.99
C ILE A 77 -1.99 -10.63 -13.12
N GLU A 78 -3.18 -10.06 -13.02
CA GLU A 78 -4.21 -10.18 -14.05
C GLU A 78 -3.78 -9.52 -15.36
N LEU A 79 -3.16 -8.36 -15.28
CA LEU A 79 -2.63 -7.64 -16.44
C LEU A 79 -1.55 -8.45 -17.15
N ASP A 80 -0.62 -9.02 -16.39
CA ASP A 80 0.44 -9.86 -16.92
C ASP A 80 -0.12 -11.13 -17.57
N ARG A 81 -1.09 -11.76 -16.93
CA ARG A 81 -1.77 -12.93 -17.46
C ARG A 81 -2.48 -12.62 -18.78
N SER A 82 -3.15 -11.49 -18.84
CA SER A 82 -3.85 -11.03 -20.04
C SER A 82 -2.88 -10.79 -21.20
N ARG A 83 -1.68 -10.29 -20.92
CA ARG A 83 -0.66 -10.07 -21.95
C ARG A 83 -0.04 -11.35 -22.47
N ARG A 84 -0.03 -12.42 -21.67
CA ARG A 84 0.53 -13.72 -22.06
C ARG A 84 -0.44 -14.56 -22.86
N THR A 85 -1.71 -14.27 -22.79
CA THR A 85 -2.72 -15.01 -23.54
C THR A 85 -2.78 -14.47 -24.98
N PRO A 86 -2.48 -15.27 -25.99
CA PRO A 86 -2.57 -14.82 -27.39
C PRO A 86 -4.01 -14.56 -27.80
#